data_fc951e5bfd82ec1c0a76c4d2451ecae1
#
_entry.id   fc951e5bfd82ec1c0a76c4d2451ecae1
#
_cell.length_a   1.000
_cell.length_b   1.000
_cell.length_c   1.000
_cell.angle_alpha   90.00
_cell.angle_beta   90.00
_cell.angle_gamma   90.00
#
_symmetry.space_group_name_H-M   'P 1'
#
loop_
_entity.id
_entity.type
_entity.pdbx_description
1 polymer ?
#
loop_
_entity_poly.entity_id
_entity_poly.type
_entity_poly.pdbx_seq_one_letter_code
_entity_poly.pdbx_strand_id
1 'polypeptide(L)'
;MNRREFVKGVVAVAGVAVVPRFAFAEKGEKKMKSIVIYFSHTGENYSVGNITVGNTAKVAAKIAAATGAETWEIKETDPYPVAYNACIARAKKELKDKARPTFAGTAPDLSDVDTIYLGYPNWWGDAPMIVYSYLDKAAIDGKTILPFCTHEGSGLGSTARSIAKAYPKAKVEFKGLGLYGHIAQNDDKATTEAVNKWLKSLGKIQ
;
A
#
# COMPACT_ATOMS: atom_id res chain seq x y z
N MET A 1 -61.97 73.52 28.54
CA MET A 1 -61.28 74.10 27.35
C MET A 1 -60.16 73.17 26.92
N ASN A 2 -60.32 72.63 25.73
CA ASN A 2 -59.55 71.56 25.15
C ASN A 2 -58.16 71.93 24.64
N ARG A 3 -57.16 71.12 24.89
CA ARG A 3 -55.97 71.06 24.01
C ARG A 3 -55.64 69.65 23.78
N ARG A 4 -55.80 69.24 22.52
CA ARG A 4 -55.38 67.97 21.92
C ARG A 4 -53.86 68.05 21.65
N GLU A 5 -53.10 67.16 22.22
CA GLU A 5 -51.71 66.92 21.77
C GLU A 5 -51.63 65.73 20.79
N PHE A 6 -51.07 66.04 19.67
CA PHE A 6 -50.89 65.14 18.56
C PHE A 6 -49.54 64.40 18.77
N VAL A 7 -49.57 63.13 19.16
CA VAL A 7 -48.33 62.30 19.22
C VAL A 7 -48.07 61.79 17.87
N LYS A 8 -46.96 62.23 17.25
CA LYS A 8 -46.40 61.68 15.97
C LYS A 8 -45.67 60.39 16.30
N GLY A 9 -46.21 59.24 15.85
CA GLY A 9 -45.54 57.98 15.89
C GLY A 9 -44.41 57.88 14.82
N VAL A 10 -43.22 57.64 15.27
CA VAL A 10 -42.07 57.31 14.39
C VAL A 10 -42.08 55.80 14.18
N VAL A 11 -42.37 55.39 12.98
CA VAL A 11 -42.23 54.00 12.58
C VAL A 11 -40.77 53.77 12.20
N ALA A 12 -40.04 53.03 13.04
CA ALA A 12 -38.70 52.58 12.74
C ALA A 12 -38.80 51.30 11.86
N VAL A 13 -38.46 51.44 10.60
CA VAL A 13 -38.30 50.27 9.69
C VAL A 13 -36.94 49.63 9.99
N ALA A 14 -36.95 48.51 10.67
CA ALA A 14 -35.76 47.69 10.85
C ALA A 14 -35.44 46.97 9.52
N GLY A 15 -34.45 47.45 8.81
CA GLY A 15 -33.90 46.79 7.61
C GLY A 15 -33.17 45.53 8.01
N VAL A 16 -33.72 44.37 7.68
CA VAL A 16 -33.03 43.07 7.78
C VAL A 16 -32.00 42.97 6.65
N ALA A 17 -30.73 43.16 6.99
CA ALA A 17 -29.61 42.90 6.08
C ALA A 17 -29.50 41.40 5.86
N VAL A 18 -29.96 40.92 4.71
CA VAL A 18 -29.72 39.54 4.25
C VAL A 18 -28.26 39.46 3.83
N VAL A 19 -27.38 38.93 4.67
CA VAL A 19 -26.02 38.60 4.34
C VAL A 19 -26.07 37.29 3.52
N PRO A 20 -25.59 37.28 2.25
CA PRO A 20 -25.53 36.04 1.50
C PRO A 20 -24.52 35.10 2.20
N ARG A 21 -25.01 34.00 2.78
CA ARG A 21 -24.17 32.89 3.20
C ARG A 21 -23.60 32.24 1.93
N PHE A 22 -22.36 32.57 1.64
CA PHE A 22 -21.60 31.75 0.71
C PHE A 22 -21.45 30.36 1.36
N ALA A 23 -22.23 29.40 0.88
CA ALA A 23 -22.01 28.00 1.17
C ALA A 23 -20.64 27.64 0.55
N PHE A 24 -19.61 27.63 1.38
CA PHE A 24 -18.39 26.92 1.02
C PHE A 24 -18.79 25.46 0.90
N ALA A 25 -18.90 24.96 -0.36
CA ALA A 25 -18.97 23.54 -0.61
C ALA A 25 -17.71 22.95 0.04
N GLU A 26 -17.88 22.23 1.16
CA GLU A 26 -16.85 21.35 1.68
C GLU A 26 -16.46 20.43 0.52
N LYS A 27 -15.26 20.65 0.00
CA LYS A 27 -14.65 19.75 -0.96
C LYS A 27 -14.42 18.47 -0.19
N GLY A 28 -15.38 17.52 -0.26
CA GLY A 28 -15.30 16.25 0.43
C GLY A 28 -13.91 15.68 0.15
N GLU A 29 -13.12 15.44 1.21
CA GLU A 29 -11.82 14.82 1.09
C GLU A 29 -12.02 13.51 0.33
N LYS A 30 -11.46 13.43 -0.89
CA LYS A 30 -11.49 12.19 -1.67
C LYS A 30 -10.78 11.14 -0.83
N LYS A 31 -11.54 10.20 -0.26
CA LYS A 31 -10.98 9.12 0.55
C LYS A 31 -9.93 8.40 -0.30
N MET A 32 -8.66 8.56 0.06
CA MET A 32 -7.53 7.94 -0.62
C MET A 32 -7.71 6.43 -0.62
N LYS A 33 -7.89 5.83 -1.79
CA LYS A 33 -7.99 4.38 -1.91
C LYS A 33 -6.61 3.75 -1.90
N SER A 34 -6.49 2.63 -1.23
CA SER A 34 -5.26 1.85 -1.17
C SER A 34 -5.50 0.38 -1.53
N ILE A 35 -4.47 -0.27 -2.03
CA ILE A 35 -4.47 -1.69 -2.35
C ILE A 35 -3.17 -2.33 -1.86
N VAL A 36 -3.25 -3.59 -1.43
CA VAL A 36 -2.09 -4.42 -1.11
C VAL A 36 -1.80 -5.33 -2.29
N ILE A 37 -0.71 -5.10 -2.98
CA ILE A 37 -0.24 -5.92 -4.10
C ILE A 37 1.00 -6.63 -3.65
N TYR A 38 1.04 -7.95 -3.79
CA TYR A 38 2.16 -8.71 -3.29
C TYR A 38 2.44 -9.98 -4.10
N PHE A 39 3.69 -10.39 -4.10
CA PHE A 39 4.12 -11.73 -4.46
C PHE A 39 4.49 -12.50 -3.19
N SER A 40 4.12 -13.77 -3.12
CA SER A 40 4.45 -14.62 -1.98
C SER A 40 4.77 -16.04 -2.43
N HIS A 41 5.82 -16.63 -1.86
CA HIS A 41 6.26 -17.99 -2.22
C HIS A 41 5.88 -18.98 -1.14
N THR A 42 5.31 -20.12 -1.55
CA THR A 42 5.04 -21.31 -0.73
C THR A 42 6.11 -22.36 -0.94
N GLY A 43 6.06 -23.48 -0.23
CA GLY A 43 7.07 -24.52 -0.30
C GLY A 43 8.21 -24.28 0.68
N GLU A 44 9.41 -24.75 0.33
CA GLU A 44 10.56 -24.67 1.22
C GLU A 44 11.14 -23.26 1.24
N ASN A 45 11.16 -22.65 2.43
CA ASN A 45 11.67 -21.31 2.68
C ASN A 45 12.83 -21.36 3.68
N TYR A 46 13.87 -20.54 3.44
CA TYR A 46 15.04 -20.46 4.32
C TYR A 46 14.64 -20.15 5.76
N SER A 47 15.21 -20.88 6.72
CA SER A 47 14.94 -20.77 8.17
C SER A 47 13.49 -20.97 8.62
N VAL A 48 12.55 -21.17 7.70
CA VAL A 48 11.12 -21.36 8.00
C VAL A 48 10.67 -22.79 7.74
N GLY A 49 11.27 -23.44 6.74
CA GLY A 49 10.89 -24.79 6.31
C GLY A 49 9.82 -24.78 5.22
N ASN A 50 9.08 -25.86 5.12
CA ASN A 50 8.04 -26.05 4.10
C ASN A 50 6.71 -25.47 4.57
N ILE A 51 6.19 -24.49 3.83
CA ILE A 51 4.99 -23.72 4.20
C ILE A 51 3.94 -23.73 3.07
N THR A 52 2.67 -23.72 3.46
CA THR A 52 1.52 -23.70 2.54
C THR A 52 0.97 -22.30 2.31
N VAL A 53 1.23 -21.37 3.23
CA VAL A 53 0.92 -19.94 3.09
C VAL A 53 2.22 -19.18 3.19
N GLY A 54 2.59 -18.46 2.15
CA GLY A 54 3.87 -17.76 2.12
C GLY A 54 3.95 -16.62 3.14
N ASN A 55 5.18 -16.33 3.58
CA ASN A 55 5.45 -15.31 4.61
C ASN A 55 4.88 -13.94 4.23
N THR A 56 5.08 -13.51 3.00
CA THR A 56 4.61 -12.20 2.51
C THR A 56 3.09 -12.12 2.50
N ALA A 57 2.39 -13.21 2.15
CA ALA A 57 0.93 -13.26 2.16
C ALA A 57 0.36 -13.04 3.57
N LYS A 58 1.00 -13.58 4.60
CA LYS A 58 0.60 -13.35 5.99
C LYS A 58 0.73 -11.87 6.39
N VAL A 59 1.82 -11.23 6.02
CA VAL A 59 2.01 -9.78 6.27
C VAL A 59 1.01 -8.96 5.48
N ALA A 60 0.76 -9.29 4.20
CA ALA A 60 -0.24 -8.65 3.35
C ALA A 60 -1.64 -8.68 3.98
N ALA A 61 -2.04 -9.84 4.52
CA ALA A 61 -3.32 -9.99 5.21
C ALA A 61 -3.44 -9.07 6.44
N LYS A 62 -2.35 -8.88 7.22
CA LYS A 62 -2.34 -7.96 8.36
C LYS A 62 -2.45 -6.50 7.94
N ILE A 63 -1.76 -6.10 6.86
CA ILE A 63 -1.87 -4.74 6.31
C ILE A 63 -3.30 -4.49 5.82
N ALA A 64 -3.88 -5.44 5.08
CA ALA A 64 -5.25 -5.34 4.60
C ALA A 64 -6.26 -5.21 5.75
N ALA A 65 -6.13 -6.05 6.79
CA ALA A 65 -6.99 -6.00 7.97
C ALA A 65 -6.89 -4.66 8.72
N ALA A 66 -5.68 -4.08 8.84
CA ALA A 66 -5.46 -2.82 9.53
C ALA A 66 -5.93 -1.58 8.75
N THR A 67 -5.89 -1.64 7.41
CA THR A 67 -6.16 -0.49 6.54
C THR A 67 -7.52 -0.54 5.83
N GLY A 68 -8.15 -1.72 5.77
CA GLY A 68 -9.33 -1.97 4.95
C GLY A 68 -9.02 -2.01 3.44
N ALA A 69 -7.75 -2.10 3.05
CA ALA A 69 -7.34 -2.18 1.65
C ALA A 69 -7.67 -3.56 1.07
N GLU A 70 -8.06 -3.57 -0.20
CA GLU A 70 -8.18 -4.81 -0.97
C GLU A 70 -6.80 -5.44 -1.20
N THR A 71 -6.77 -6.74 -1.47
CA THR A 71 -5.53 -7.47 -1.75
C THR A 71 -5.54 -8.04 -3.15
N TRP A 72 -4.37 -8.02 -3.80
CA TRP A 72 -4.15 -8.72 -5.05
C TRP A 72 -2.78 -9.39 -5.05
N GLU A 73 -2.77 -10.71 -5.26
CA GLU A 73 -1.55 -11.51 -5.29
C GLU A 73 -1.02 -11.65 -6.71
N ILE A 74 0.24 -11.29 -6.91
CA ILE A 74 0.96 -11.58 -8.16
C ILE A 74 1.26 -13.08 -8.18
N LYS A 75 0.53 -13.82 -9.02
CA LYS A 75 0.75 -15.26 -9.20
C LYS A 75 1.50 -15.52 -10.48
N GLU A 76 2.50 -16.35 -10.40
CA GLU A 76 3.26 -16.76 -11.57
C GLU A 76 2.45 -17.68 -12.49
N THR A 77 2.65 -17.53 -13.81
CA THR A 77 2.11 -18.48 -14.80
C THR A 77 2.91 -19.79 -14.79
N ASP A 78 4.23 -19.69 -14.58
CA ASP A 78 5.15 -20.80 -14.39
C ASP A 78 5.63 -20.79 -12.94
N PRO A 79 5.12 -21.69 -12.06
CA PRO A 79 5.41 -21.68 -10.64
C PRO A 79 6.91 -21.80 -10.33
N TYR A 80 7.37 -21.04 -9.35
CA TYR A 80 8.72 -21.23 -8.82
C TYR A 80 8.84 -22.60 -8.15
N PRO A 81 10.03 -23.24 -8.25
CA PRO A 81 10.26 -24.55 -7.63
C PRO A 81 9.95 -24.53 -6.13
N VAL A 82 9.29 -25.61 -5.66
CA VAL A 82 8.98 -25.80 -4.24
C VAL A 82 10.26 -25.96 -3.40
N ALA A 83 11.27 -26.66 -3.96
CA ALA A 83 12.56 -26.89 -3.30
C ALA A 83 13.40 -25.61 -3.27
N TYR A 84 13.90 -25.23 -2.07
CA TYR A 84 14.63 -23.99 -1.82
C TYR A 84 15.78 -23.74 -2.80
N ASN A 85 16.70 -24.71 -2.94
CA ASN A 85 17.87 -24.53 -3.79
C ASN A 85 17.54 -24.29 -5.27
N ALA A 86 16.51 -24.95 -5.79
CA ALA A 86 16.06 -24.76 -7.16
C ALA A 86 15.38 -23.39 -7.34
N CYS A 87 14.58 -22.97 -6.35
CA CYS A 87 13.94 -21.66 -6.34
C CYS A 87 14.96 -20.53 -6.35
N ILE A 88 15.94 -20.55 -5.44
CA ILE A 88 16.95 -19.48 -5.36
C ILE A 88 17.89 -19.46 -6.58
N ALA A 89 18.15 -20.62 -7.21
CA ALA A 89 18.94 -20.68 -8.44
C ALA A 89 18.18 -20.01 -9.60
N ARG A 90 16.89 -20.31 -9.78
CA ARG A 90 16.03 -19.64 -10.75
C ARG A 90 15.95 -18.13 -10.49
N ALA A 91 15.68 -17.73 -9.24
CA ALA A 91 15.59 -16.32 -8.86
C ALA A 91 16.89 -15.56 -9.15
N LYS A 92 18.06 -16.17 -8.87
CA LYS A 92 19.37 -15.59 -9.18
C LYS A 92 19.58 -15.37 -10.67
N LYS A 93 19.19 -16.35 -11.47
CA LYS A 93 19.27 -16.27 -12.94
C LYS A 93 18.36 -15.16 -13.46
N GLU A 94 17.11 -15.10 -13.01
CA GLU A 94 16.15 -14.07 -13.41
C GLU A 94 16.65 -12.67 -13.06
N LEU A 95 17.22 -12.48 -11.87
CA LEU A 95 17.79 -11.19 -11.45
C LEU A 95 18.97 -10.79 -12.36
N LYS A 96 19.89 -11.72 -12.62
CA LYS A 96 21.05 -11.49 -13.50
C LYS A 96 20.61 -11.09 -14.91
N ASP A 97 19.63 -11.78 -15.46
CA ASP A 97 19.14 -11.61 -16.82
C ASP A 97 18.13 -10.46 -16.93
N LYS A 98 17.77 -9.83 -15.80
CA LYS A 98 16.67 -8.84 -15.70
C LYS A 98 15.38 -9.38 -16.34
N ALA A 99 15.10 -10.65 -16.12
CA ALA A 99 13.98 -11.35 -16.71
C ALA A 99 12.65 -10.71 -16.30
N ARG A 100 11.62 -10.99 -17.07
CA ARG A 100 10.23 -10.59 -16.79
C ARG A 100 9.32 -11.82 -16.85
N PRO A 101 9.35 -12.67 -15.80
CA PRO A 101 8.46 -13.82 -15.73
C PRO A 101 7.00 -13.40 -15.86
N THR A 102 6.21 -14.17 -16.56
CA THR A 102 4.78 -13.87 -16.75
C THR A 102 4.00 -14.15 -15.46
N PHE A 103 3.06 -13.28 -15.16
CA PHE A 103 2.11 -13.51 -14.09
C PHE A 103 0.72 -13.83 -14.64
N ALA A 104 -0.06 -14.59 -13.88
CA ALA A 104 -1.40 -15.05 -14.22
C ALA A 104 -2.47 -14.01 -13.87
N GLY A 105 -3.57 -14.06 -14.58
CA GLY A 105 -4.74 -13.21 -14.32
C GLY A 105 -4.61 -11.78 -14.86
N THR A 106 -5.65 -11.01 -14.60
CA THR A 106 -5.73 -9.59 -14.97
C THR A 106 -5.30 -8.72 -13.79
N ALA A 107 -4.35 -7.82 -14.02
CA ALA A 107 -3.95 -6.85 -13.01
C ALA A 107 -5.14 -5.97 -12.60
N PRO A 108 -5.23 -5.54 -11.33
CA PRO A 108 -6.31 -4.68 -10.86
C PRO A 108 -6.26 -3.31 -11.54
N ASP A 109 -7.43 -2.72 -11.75
CA ASP A 109 -7.51 -1.32 -12.15
C ASP A 109 -7.06 -0.42 -11.00
N LEU A 110 -6.08 0.42 -11.27
CA LEU A 110 -5.52 1.35 -10.30
C LEU A 110 -6.01 2.79 -10.48
N SER A 111 -7.00 3.05 -11.33
CA SER A 111 -7.46 4.41 -11.65
C SER A 111 -7.83 5.23 -10.42
N ASP A 112 -8.50 4.59 -9.45
CA ASP A 112 -8.94 5.20 -8.17
C ASP A 112 -7.99 4.96 -7.00
N VAL A 113 -6.85 4.30 -7.23
CA VAL A 113 -5.88 3.96 -6.19
C VAL A 113 -4.81 5.05 -6.09
N ASP A 114 -4.54 5.53 -4.90
CA ASP A 114 -3.48 6.51 -4.62
C ASP A 114 -2.25 5.86 -3.95
N THR A 115 -2.49 4.81 -3.17
CA THR A 115 -1.45 4.12 -2.38
C THR A 115 -1.43 2.63 -2.65
N ILE A 116 -0.25 2.11 -2.96
CA ILE A 116 0.03 0.68 -3.18
C ILE A 116 0.97 0.20 -2.08
N TYR A 117 0.50 -0.71 -1.23
CA TYR A 117 1.37 -1.50 -0.35
C TYR A 117 1.96 -2.63 -1.19
N LEU A 118 3.25 -2.55 -1.50
CA LEU A 118 3.92 -3.50 -2.39
C LEU A 118 4.72 -4.53 -1.59
N GLY A 119 4.26 -5.79 -1.59
CA GLY A 119 4.85 -6.88 -0.84
C GLY A 119 5.67 -7.86 -1.65
N TYR A 120 6.80 -8.32 -1.09
CA TYR A 120 7.67 -9.30 -1.73
C TYR A 120 8.57 -10.02 -0.72
N PRO A 121 9.00 -11.25 -0.99
CA PRO A 121 10.13 -11.84 -0.29
C PRO A 121 11.42 -11.23 -0.83
N ASN A 122 12.40 -10.95 0.05
CA ASN A 122 13.70 -10.49 -0.39
C ASN A 122 14.48 -11.65 -1.01
N TRP A 123 14.68 -11.62 -2.31
CA TRP A 123 15.49 -12.59 -3.03
C TRP A 123 16.74 -11.92 -3.61
N TRP A 124 17.91 -12.32 -3.12
CA TRP A 124 19.20 -11.78 -3.56
C TRP A 124 19.35 -10.26 -3.37
N GLY A 125 18.72 -9.70 -2.33
CA GLY A 125 18.82 -8.26 -2.00
C GLY A 125 17.84 -7.37 -2.75
N ASP A 126 16.90 -7.96 -3.52
CA ASP A 126 15.87 -7.21 -4.24
C ASP A 126 14.53 -7.97 -4.23
N ALA A 127 13.49 -7.35 -4.81
CA ALA A 127 12.24 -8.05 -5.10
C ALA A 127 12.43 -9.09 -6.21
N PRO A 128 11.70 -10.21 -6.20
CA PRO A 128 11.66 -11.16 -7.31
C PRO A 128 11.27 -10.49 -8.62
N MET A 129 11.83 -10.96 -9.72
CA MET A 129 11.66 -10.32 -11.04
C MET A 129 10.21 -10.32 -11.53
N ILE A 130 9.36 -11.22 -11.04
CA ILE A 130 7.93 -11.21 -11.34
C ILE A 130 7.22 -9.96 -10.78
N VAL A 131 7.72 -9.36 -9.70
CA VAL A 131 7.22 -8.08 -9.16
C VAL A 131 7.48 -6.96 -10.17
N TYR A 132 8.65 -6.94 -10.78
CA TYR A 132 8.97 -5.99 -11.85
C TYR A 132 8.12 -6.24 -13.11
N SER A 133 7.80 -7.51 -13.43
CA SER A 133 6.87 -7.83 -14.52
C SER A 133 5.49 -7.21 -14.31
N TYR A 134 5.02 -7.19 -13.07
CA TYR A 134 3.79 -6.52 -12.70
C TYR A 134 3.93 -4.99 -12.83
N LEU A 135 4.97 -4.42 -12.24
CA LEU A 135 5.19 -2.96 -12.24
C LEU A 135 5.33 -2.38 -13.66
N ASP A 136 5.95 -3.13 -14.58
CA ASP A 136 6.08 -2.72 -15.99
C ASP A 136 4.73 -2.59 -16.72
N LYS A 137 3.68 -3.27 -16.21
CA LYS A 137 2.33 -3.25 -16.81
C LYS A 137 1.33 -2.42 -16.02
N ALA A 138 1.65 -2.07 -14.79
CA ALA A 138 0.75 -1.37 -13.89
C ALA A 138 0.81 0.15 -14.10
N ALA A 139 -0.34 0.82 -14.03
CA ALA A 139 -0.44 2.28 -14.11
C ALA A 139 -0.05 2.93 -12.78
N ILE A 140 1.25 2.92 -12.45
CA ILE A 140 1.79 3.38 -11.16
C ILE A 140 2.27 4.84 -11.16
N ASP A 141 2.24 5.54 -12.28
CA ASP A 141 2.62 6.95 -12.38
C ASP A 141 1.82 7.81 -11.39
N GLY A 142 2.52 8.61 -10.61
CA GLY A 142 1.94 9.50 -9.58
C GLY A 142 1.50 8.81 -8.30
N LYS A 143 1.46 7.48 -8.25
CA LYS A 143 1.02 6.72 -7.07
C LYS A 143 2.11 6.59 -6.01
N THR A 144 1.68 6.47 -4.76
CA THR A 144 2.58 6.22 -3.63
C THR A 144 2.78 4.72 -3.47
N ILE A 145 4.03 4.26 -3.52
CA ILE A 145 4.40 2.86 -3.28
C ILE A 145 5.03 2.75 -1.90
N LEU A 146 4.42 1.94 -1.04
CA LEU A 146 4.86 1.63 0.32
C LEU A 146 5.37 0.18 0.35
N PRO A 147 6.69 -0.06 0.24
CA PRO A 147 7.22 -1.40 0.16
C PRO A 147 7.20 -2.10 1.52
N PHE A 148 6.86 -3.39 1.51
CA PHE A 148 7.08 -4.29 2.63
C PHE A 148 7.70 -5.59 2.15
N CYS A 149 8.61 -6.15 2.92
CA CYS A 149 9.24 -7.41 2.53
C CYS A 149 9.38 -8.37 3.70
N THR A 150 9.41 -9.66 3.37
CA THR A 150 9.81 -10.73 4.27
C THR A 150 11.23 -11.20 3.92
N HIS A 151 12.05 -11.45 4.94
CA HIS A 151 13.47 -11.78 4.79
C HIS A 151 13.96 -12.63 5.96
N GLU A 152 15.21 -13.12 5.87
CA GLU A 152 15.90 -13.77 6.98
C GLU A 152 17.27 -13.10 7.22
N GLY A 153 17.23 -11.76 7.49
CA GLY A 153 18.40 -10.95 7.85
C GLY A 153 18.79 -9.87 6.84
N SER A 154 18.32 -9.92 5.59
CA SER A 154 18.71 -8.96 4.53
C SER A 154 17.89 -7.66 4.52
N GLY A 155 16.82 -7.56 5.31
CA GLY A 155 15.93 -6.38 5.33
C GLY A 155 15.29 -6.12 3.97
N LEU A 156 14.98 -4.85 3.70
CA LEU A 156 14.37 -4.39 2.44
C LEU A 156 15.32 -4.49 1.22
N GLY A 157 16.60 -4.69 1.44
CA GLY A 157 17.58 -4.72 0.35
C GLY A 157 17.66 -3.41 -0.43
N SER A 158 17.79 -3.53 -1.75
CA SER A 158 17.87 -2.40 -2.68
C SER A 158 16.52 -2.02 -3.32
N THR A 159 15.47 -2.79 -3.09
CA THR A 159 14.22 -2.74 -3.87
C THR A 159 13.60 -1.35 -3.97
N ALA A 160 13.48 -0.62 -2.87
CA ALA A 160 12.91 0.73 -2.92
C ALA A 160 13.69 1.65 -3.87
N ARG A 161 15.04 1.58 -3.83
CA ARG A 161 15.90 2.36 -4.75
C ARG A 161 15.80 1.86 -6.19
N SER A 162 15.74 0.55 -6.39
CA SER A 162 15.59 -0.07 -7.71
C SER A 162 14.28 0.35 -8.36
N ILE A 163 13.17 0.32 -7.61
CA ILE A 163 11.85 0.75 -8.09
C ILE A 163 11.84 2.26 -8.39
N ALA A 164 12.33 3.11 -7.47
CA ALA A 164 12.37 4.55 -7.69
C ALA A 164 13.19 4.94 -8.94
N LYS A 165 14.29 4.20 -9.20
CA LYS A 165 15.10 4.39 -10.40
C LYS A 165 14.40 3.94 -11.68
N ALA A 166 13.72 2.78 -11.63
CA ALA A 166 13.05 2.20 -12.81
C ALA A 166 11.75 2.94 -13.15
N TYR A 167 11.05 3.45 -12.13
CA TYR A 167 9.73 4.10 -12.28
C TYR A 167 9.74 5.50 -11.63
N PRO A 168 10.44 6.48 -12.22
CA PRO A 168 10.71 7.79 -11.60
C PRO A 168 9.48 8.67 -11.39
N LYS A 169 8.35 8.31 -12.00
CA LYS A 169 7.08 9.02 -11.78
C LYS A 169 6.27 8.47 -10.60
N ALA A 170 6.62 7.30 -10.08
CA ALA A 170 6.05 6.77 -8.85
C ALA A 170 6.70 7.41 -7.63
N LYS A 171 5.94 7.57 -6.54
CA LYS A 171 6.41 8.09 -5.25
C LYS A 171 6.75 6.92 -4.34
N VAL A 172 8.00 6.52 -4.30
CA VAL A 172 8.44 5.37 -3.51
C VAL A 172 8.85 5.79 -2.11
N GLU A 173 8.23 5.20 -1.08
CA GLU A 173 8.63 5.38 0.31
C GLU A 173 9.85 4.48 0.63
N PHE A 174 10.90 5.08 1.18
CA PHE A 174 12.12 4.34 1.54
C PHE A 174 12.06 3.71 2.94
N LYS A 175 11.14 4.18 3.79
CA LYS A 175 10.88 3.62 5.12
C LYS A 175 9.86 2.47 5.03
N GLY A 176 10.20 1.43 4.28
CA GLY A 176 9.37 0.24 4.15
C GLY A 176 9.41 -0.65 5.39
N LEU A 177 8.51 -1.64 5.43
CA LEU A 177 8.50 -2.68 6.46
C LEU A 177 9.37 -3.85 6.03
N GLY A 178 10.44 -4.15 6.77
CA GLY A 178 11.16 -5.43 6.70
C GLY A 178 10.79 -6.29 7.89
N LEU A 179 10.29 -7.50 7.65
CA LEU A 179 9.91 -8.45 8.69
C LEU A 179 10.56 -9.81 8.44
N TYR A 180 11.06 -10.43 9.51
CA TYR A 180 11.57 -11.80 9.40
C TYR A 180 10.44 -12.78 9.01
N GLY A 181 10.71 -13.65 8.07
CA GLY A 181 9.73 -14.63 7.58
C GLY A 181 9.32 -15.61 8.68
N HIS A 182 10.27 -16.06 9.51
CA HIS A 182 9.96 -16.93 10.66
C HIS A 182 9.05 -16.22 11.70
N ILE A 183 9.16 -14.90 11.86
CA ILE A 183 8.24 -14.12 12.70
C ILE A 183 6.86 -14.10 12.04
N ALA A 184 6.79 -13.79 10.74
CA ALA A 184 5.53 -13.77 9.99
C ALA A 184 4.79 -15.12 10.04
N GLN A 185 5.54 -16.25 10.09
CA GLN A 185 4.94 -17.59 10.17
C GLN A 185 4.48 -17.96 11.57
N ASN A 186 5.28 -17.68 12.60
CA ASN A 186 5.15 -18.33 13.89
C ASN A 186 4.71 -17.38 15.01
N ASP A 187 4.72 -16.06 14.80
CA ASP A 187 4.31 -15.06 15.79
C ASP A 187 3.34 -14.04 15.20
N ASP A 188 2.05 -14.41 15.27
CA ASP A 188 0.95 -13.57 14.77
C ASP A 188 0.86 -12.22 15.49
N LYS A 189 1.16 -12.21 16.80
CA LYS A 189 1.13 -10.99 17.61
C LYS A 189 2.26 -10.04 17.23
N ALA A 190 3.49 -10.51 17.18
CA ALA A 190 4.64 -9.69 16.77
C ALA A 190 4.49 -9.19 15.35
N THR A 191 3.96 -10.01 14.44
CA THR A 191 3.64 -9.60 13.06
C THR A 191 2.64 -8.45 13.04
N THR A 192 1.55 -8.56 13.79
CA THR A 192 0.51 -7.52 13.88
C THR A 192 1.06 -6.22 14.48
N GLU A 193 1.85 -6.32 15.54
CA GLU A 193 2.49 -5.16 16.20
C GLU A 193 3.46 -4.43 15.26
N ALA A 194 4.29 -5.17 14.52
CA ALA A 194 5.22 -4.61 13.55
C ALA A 194 4.50 -3.88 12.41
N VAL A 195 3.44 -4.49 11.86
CA VAL A 195 2.60 -3.88 10.83
C VAL A 195 1.94 -2.60 11.34
N ASN A 196 1.32 -2.64 12.51
CA ASN A 196 0.64 -1.47 13.08
C ASN A 196 1.62 -0.34 13.38
N LYS A 197 2.79 -0.65 13.94
CA LYS A 197 3.85 0.33 14.20
C LYS A 197 4.30 1.03 12.91
N TRP A 198 4.52 0.26 11.85
CA TRP A 198 4.89 0.79 10.55
C TRP A 198 3.79 1.67 9.96
N LEU A 199 2.54 1.20 9.92
CA LEU A 199 1.41 1.96 9.39
C LEU A 199 1.15 3.25 10.16
N LYS A 200 1.28 3.24 11.50
CA LYS A 200 1.22 4.45 12.35
C LYS A 200 2.33 5.43 12.00
N SER A 201 3.56 4.95 11.80
CA SER A 201 4.70 5.82 11.43
C SER A 201 4.52 6.53 10.08
N LEU A 202 3.64 5.97 9.22
CA LEU A 202 3.27 6.54 7.92
C LEU A 202 1.95 7.33 7.97
N GLY A 203 1.30 7.44 9.13
CA GLY A 203 -0.01 8.08 9.28
C GLY A 203 -1.14 7.38 8.51
N LYS A 204 -1.03 6.06 8.32
CA LYS A 204 -2.02 5.26 7.57
C LYS A 204 -3.10 4.66 8.46
N ILE A 205 -2.85 4.57 9.75
CA ILE A 205 -3.80 4.21 10.81
C ILE A 205 -3.54 5.08 12.05
N GLN A 206 -4.53 5.15 12.96
CA GLN A 206 -4.44 5.87 14.24
C GLN A 206 -3.75 5.03 15.33
#